data_e9bfef51c2f447f63eacb4b553f85686
#
_entry.id   e9bfef51c2f447f63eacb4b553f85686
#
_cell.length_a   1.000
_cell.length_b   1.000
_cell.length_c   1.000
_cell.angle_alpha   90.00
_cell.angle_beta   90.00
_cell.angle_gamma   90.00
#
_symmetry.space_group_name_H-M   'P 1'
#
loop_
_entity.id
_entity.type
_entity.pdbx_description
1 polymer ?
#
loop_
_entity_poly.entity_id
_entity_poly.type
_entity_poly.pdbx_seq_one_letter_code
_entity_poly.pdbx_strand_id
1 'polypeptide(L)'
;IKALPRTEMITELKCIEGWSIIVQWAGVRFSDFAAKYLPNTIDGSRPDVAGYLEKLVPYVSLSTPDNGYFVGWDMPSILHPQTLLAYEMNGAPLLPEHGAPLRLASPTKYGIKLLKRIGRIEFTAERPRDYWAESGYDWYSGH
;
A
#
# COMPACT_ATOMS: atom_id res chain seq x y z
N ILE A 1 -13.40 2.71 -6.15
CA ILE A 1 -12.37 1.67 -6.18
C ILE A 1 -12.80 0.50 -7.07
N LYS A 2 -14.00 -0.02 -6.88
CA LYS A 2 -14.46 -1.18 -7.67
C LYS A 2 -14.71 -0.86 -9.16
N ALA A 3 -14.72 0.41 -9.53
CA ALA A 3 -14.80 0.81 -10.94
C ALA A 3 -13.46 0.65 -11.67
N LEU A 4 -12.36 0.50 -10.94
CA LEU A 4 -11.03 0.25 -11.51
C LEU A 4 -10.85 -1.25 -11.80
N PRO A 5 -9.91 -1.63 -12.68
CA PRO A 5 -9.72 -3.04 -13.04
C PRO A 5 -9.45 -3.92 -11.82
N ARG A 6 -10.17 -5.05 -11.74
CA ARG A 6 -9.97 -6.03 -10.67
C ARG A 6 -8.77 -6.92 -10.99
N THR A 7 -7.91 -7.12 -9.99
CA THR A 7 -6.73 -7.98 -10.09
C THR A 7 -6.74 -8.99 -8.95
N GLU A 8 -6.40 -10.24 -9.26
CA GLU A 8 -6.22 -11.30 -8.26
C GLU A 8 -4.74 -11.59 -8.08
N MET A 9 -4.34 -11.92 -6.85
CA MET A 9 -2.95 -12.18 -6.51
C MET A 9 -2.87 -13.19 -5.38
N ILE A 10 -1.97 -14.17 -5.51
CA ILE A 10 -1.64 -15.11 -4.43
C ILE A 10 -0.27 -14.70 -3.91
N THR A 11 -0.17 -14.44 -2.61
CA THR A 11 1.09 -14.04 -1.99
C THR A 11 1.36 -14.81 -0.71
N GLU A 12 2.62 -14.84 -0.32
CA GLU A 12 3.04 -15.22 1.01
C GLU A 12 3.07 -13.96 1.87
N LEU A 13 2.24 -13.90 2.90
CA LEU A 13 2.25 -12.81 3.87
C LEU A 13 3.31 -13.11 4.91
N LYS A 14 4.39 -12.34 4.90
CA LYS A 14 5.54 -12.52 5.78
C LYS A 14 5.54 -11.50 6.91
N CYS A 15 5.79 -11.97 8.13
CA CYS A 15 6.01 -11.12 9.29
C CYS A 15 7.51 -11.07 9.62
N ILE A 16 7.98 -9.93 10.12
CA ILE A 16 9.38 -9.79 10.55
C ILE A 16 9.72 -10.72 11.71
N GLU A 17 8.72 -11.27 12.40
CA GLU A 17 8.89 -12.26 13.46
C GLU A 17 9.16 -13.68 12.95
N GLY A 18 9.12 -13.89 11.62
CA GLY A 18 9.53 -15.13 10.99
C GLY A 18 8.41 -16.07 10.55
N TRP A 19 7.14 -15.80 10.91
CA TRP A 19 6.03 -16.63 10.43
C TRP A 19 5.52 -16.14 9.07
N SER A 20 4.87 -17.03 8.33
CA SER A 20 4.25 -16.67 7.04
C SER A 20 3.00 -17.51 6.79
N ILE A 21 2.10 -16.98 5.96
CA ILE A 21 0.92 -17.67 5.44
C ILE A 21 0.71 -17.30 3.98
N ILE A 22 0.05 -18.21 3.24
CA ILE A 22 -0.30 -17.97 1.84
C ILE A 22 -1.74 -17.47 1.77
N VAL A 23 -1.96 -16.35 1.06
CA VAL A 23 -3.26 -15.68 0.97
C VAL A 23 -3.54 -15.33 -0.47
N GLN A 24 -4.79 -15.50 -0.90
CA GLN A 24 -5.29 -14.98 -2.18
C GLN A 24 -6.00 -13.66 -1.95
N TRP A 25 -5.53 -12.63 -2.64
CA TRP A 25 -6.11 -11.29 -2.58
C TRP A 25 -6.82 -10.96 -3.88
N ALA A 26 -7.86 -10.13 -3.81
CA ALA A 26 -8.42 -9.49 -4.98
C ALA A 26 -8.70 -8.02 -4.68
N GLY A 27 -8.45 -7.18 -5.65
CA GLY A 27 -8.61 -5.75 -5.50
C GLY A 27 -8.12 -4.99 -6.71
N VAL A 28 -7.64 -3.78 -6.49
CA VAL A 28 -7.15 -2.87 -7.53
C VAL A 28 -5.66 -2.67 -7.32
N ARG A 29 -4.87 -2.72 -8.39
CA ARG A 29 -3.46 -2.35 -8.30
C ARG A 29 -3.34 -0.91 -7.83
N PHE A 30 -2.45 -0.67 -6.88
CA PHE A 30 -2.22 0.70 -6.41
C PHE A 30 -1.79 1.60 -7.58
N SER A 31 -1.03 1.09 -8.54
CA SER A 31 -0.64 1.83 -9.74
C SER A 31 -1.85 2.30 -10.56
N ASP A 32 -2.91 1.49 -10.68
CA ASP A 32 -4.14 1.89 -11.37
C ASP A 32 -4.88 2.97 -10.59
N PHE A 33 -4.91 2.86 -9.27
CA PHE A 33 -5.46 3.89 -8.40
C PHE A 33 -4.70 5.21 -8.56
N ALA A 34 -3.38 5.17 -8.53
CA ALA A 34 -2.53 6.35 -8.65
C ALA A 34 -2.64 7.00 -10.04
N ALA A 35 -2.89 6.20 -11.09
CA ALA A 35 -3.12 6.75 -12.43
C ALA A 35 -4.42 7.55 -12.52
N LYS A 36 -5.42 7.20 -11.71
CA LYS A 36 -6.69 7.92 -11.65
C LYS A 36 -6.66 9.11 -10.66
N TYR A 37 -6.04 8.91 -9.50
CA TYR A 37 -5.93 9.91 -8.44
C TYR A 37 -4.46 10.32 -8.33
N LEU A 38 -4.01 11.13 -9.27
CA LEU A 38 -2.60 11.40 -9.55
C LEU A 38 -1.84 11.94 -8.34
N PRO A 39 -0.64 11.36 -8.03
CA PRO A 39 0.24 11.91 -7.01
C PRO A 39 0.87 13.21 -7.48
N ASN A 40 1.39 13.97 -6.52
CA ASN A 40 2.12 15.20 -6.81
C ASN A 40 3.50 14.88 -7.42
N THR A 41 4.04 15.87 -8.16
CA THR A 41 5.42 15.81 -8.65
C THR A 41 6.30 16.76 -7.83
N ILE A 42 7.62 16.50 -7.84
CA ILE A 42 8.57 17.34 -7.11
C ILE A 42 8.83 18.69 -7.79
N ASP A 43 8.55 18.79 -9.10
CA ASP A 43 8.81 20.00 -9.90
C ASP A 43 7.52 20.67 -10.38
N GLY A 44 6.35 20.22 -9.97
CA GLY A 44 5.07 20.75 -10.40
C GLY A 44 4.64 20.34 -11.81
N SER A 45 5.39 19.46 -12.48
CA SER A 45 5.03 18.96 -13.80
C SER A 45 3.83 18.02 -13.74
N ARG A 46 3.29 17.66 -14.90
CA ARG A 46 2.17 16.71 -14.98
C ARG A 46 2.63 15.32 -14.53
N PRO A 47 1.93 14.68 -13.56
CA PRO A 47 2.30 13.35 -13.10
C PRO A 47 2.17 12.30 -14.21
N ASP A 48 3.13 11.36 -14.25
CA ASP A 48 3.09 10.19 -15.11
C ASP A 48 3.58 8.98 -14.31
N VAL A 49 2.64 8.21 -13.79
CA VAL A 49 2.96 7.06 -12.91
C VAL A 49 3.57 5.89 -13.65
N ALA A 50 3.50 5.86 -14.98
CA ALA A 50 4.05 4.79 -15.80
C ALA A 50 5.43 5.11 -16.36
N GLY A 51 5.71 6.38 -16.69
CA GLY A 51 6.89 6.77 -17.46
C GLY A 51 7.95 7.53 -16.70
N TYR A 52 7.56 8.39 -15.77
CA TYR A 52 8.49 9.32 -15.07
C TYR A 52 8.35 9.22 -13.56
N LEU A 53 8.62 8.03 -13.01
CA LEU A 53 8.53 7.79 -11.55
C LEU A 53 9.42 8.73 -10.75
N GLU A 54 10.59 9.07 -11.27
CA GLU A 54 11.55 9.95 -10.60
C GLU A 54 11.04 11.38 -10.41
N LYS A 55 10.00 11.78 -11.15
CA LYS A 55 9.37 13.10 -10.99
C LYS A 55 8.23 13.12 -9.99
N LEU A 56 7.73 11.96 -9.59
CA LEU A 56 6.70 11.87 -8.57
C LEU A 56 7.30 12.17 -7.20
N VAL A 57 6.50 12.70 -6.28
CA VAL A 57 6.95 12.78 -4.89
C VAL A 57 7.29 11.37 -4.40
N PRO A 58 8.37 11.20 -3.61
CA PRO A 58 8.95 9.88 -3.39
C PRO A 58 8.21 8.98 -2.40
N TYR A 59 7.22 9.50 -1.67
CA TYR A 59 6.60 8.74 -0.58
C TYR A 59 5.08 8.79 -0.58
N VAL A 60 4.50 7.77 0.07
CA VAL A 60 3.06 7.67 0.33
C VAL A 60 2.86 7.42 1.81
N SER A 61 1.94 8.15 2.41
CA SER A 61 1.50 7.94 3.79
C SER A 61 0.11 7.33 3.78
N LEU A 62 -0.07 6.26 4.55
CA LEU A 62 -1.36 5.60 4.71
C LEU A 62 -1.68 5.50 6.20
N SER A 63 -2.95 5.76 6.56
CA SER A 63 -3.38 5.67 7.94
C SER A 63 -4.78 5.08 8.05
N THR A 64 -5.08 4.52 9.23
CA THR A 64 -6.42 4.02 9.56
C THR A 64 -7.37 5.19 9.77
N PRO A 65 -8.72 4.96 9.70
CA PRO A 65 -9.69 6.04 9.87
C PRO A 65 -9.56 6.81 11.19
N ASP A 66 -9.13 6.12 12.26
CA ASP A 66 -8.93 6.74 13.58
C ASP A 66 -7.52 7.28 13.79
N ASN A 67 -6.64 7.17 12.80
CA ASN A 67 -5.23 7.56 12.88
C ASN A 67 -4.42 6.79 13.93
N GLY A 68 -4.94 5.68 14.45
CA GLY A 68 -4.27 4.89 15.47
C GLY A 68 -3.12 4.07 14.94
N TYR A 69 -3.12 3.75 13.64
CA TYR A 69 -2.03 3.08 12.97
C TYR A 69 -1.72 3.79 11.65
N PHE A 70 -0.44 3.93 11.35
CA PHE A 70 0.01 4.64 10.16
C PHE A 70 1.28 4.02 9.63
N VAL A 71 1.43 3.99 8.29
CA VAL A 71 2.61 3.46 7.62
C VAL A 71 3.07 4.40 6.52
N GLY A 72 4.38 4.38 6.26
CA GLY A 72 4.99 5.10 5.16
C GLY A 72 5.55 4.12 4.13
N TRP A 73 5.37 4.45 2.86
CA TRP A 73 5.87 3.64 1.74
C TRP A 73 6.69 4.49 0.79
N ASP A 74 7.72 3.90 0.22
CA ASP A 74 8.44 4.48 -0.90
C ASP A 74 7.63 4.30 -2.18
N MET A 75 7.67 5.29 -3.07
CA MET A 75 6.86 5.29 -4.29
C MET A 75 7.14 4.07 -5.19
N PRO A 76 8.39 3.68 -5.46
CA PRO A 76 8.65 2.50 -6.30
C PRO A 76 8.00 1.22 -5.77
N SER A 77 8.03 1.00 -4.46
CA SER A 77 7.44 -0.20 -3.87
C SER A 77 5.92 -0.20 -3.96
N ILE A 78 5.28 0.94 -3.71
CA ILE A 78 3.82 1.00 -3.72
C ILE A 78 3.26 0.93 -5.16
N LEU A 79 4.03 1.37 -6.15
CA LEU A 79 3.65 1.27 -7.56
C LEU A 79 4.01 -0.07 -8.19
N HIS A 80 4.63 -0.98 -7.43
CA HIS A 80 4.92 -2.32 -7.92
C HIS A 80 3.64 -3.00 -8.38
N PRO A 81 3.66 -3.75 -9.53
CA PRO A 81 2.43 -4.36 -10.07
C PRO A 81 1.69 -5.28 -9.12
N GLN A 82 2.36 -5.82 -8.11
CA GLN A 82 1.76 -6.71 -7.12
C GLN A 82 1.32 -6.01 -5.84
N THR A 83 1.36 -4.68 -5.77
CA THR A 83 0.81 -3.93 -4.65
C THR A 83 -0.65 -3.62 -4.92
N LEU A 84 -1.55 -4.17 -4.10
CA LEU A 84 -2.99 -4.05 -4.25
C LEU A 84 -3.63 -3.24 -3.14
N LEU A 85 -4.67 -2.51 -3.51
CA LEU A 85 -5.72 -2.08 -2.60
C LEU A 85 -6.77 -3.20 -2.60
N ALA A 86 -6.68 -4.09 -1.63
CA ALA A 86 -7.46 -5.32 -1.61
C ALA A 86 -8.82 -5.12 -0.93
N TYR A 87 -9.88 -5.69 -1.51
CA TYR A 87 -11.22 -5.70 -0.92
C TYR A 87 -11.77 -7.12 -0.78
N GLU A 88 -11.04 -8.15 -1.25
CA GLU A 88 -11.38 -9.57 -1.06
C GLU A 88 -10.15 -10.34 -0.59
N MET A 89 -10.42 -11.39 0.19
CA MET A 89 -9.41 -12.31 0.70
C MET A 89 -9.95 -13.72 0.60
N ASN A 90 -9.18 -14.62 -0.02
CA ASN A 90 -9.54 -16.03 -0.19
C ASN A 90 -10.92 -16.23 -0.83
N GLY A 91 -11.25 -15.42 -1.84
CA GLY A 91 -12.48 -15.57 -2.62
C GLY A 91 -13.73 -14.95 -2.02
N ALA A 92 -13.63 -14.22 -0.91
CA ALA A 92 -14.75 -13.59 -0.24
C ALA A 92 -14.43 -12.13 0.12
N PRO A 93 -15.44 -11.25 0.29
CA PRO A 93 -15.21 -9.91 0.79
C PRO A 93 -14.45 -9.94 2.11
N LEU A 94 -13.61 -8.92 2.35
CA LEU A 94 -12.87 -8.80 3.60
C LEU A 94 -13.82 -8.76 4.80
N LEU A 95 -13.44 -9.48 5.87
CA LEU A 95 -14.07 -9.34 7.18
C LEU A 95 -13.48 -8.12 7.90
N PRO A 96 -14.21 -7.54 8.90
CA PRO A 96 -13.67 -6.43 9.68
C PRO A 96 -12.30 -6.73 10.29
N GLU A 97 -12.08 -7.93 10.81
CA GLU A 97 -10.81 -8.38 11.40
C GLU A 97 -9.67 -8.47 10.39
N HIS A 98 -9.98 -8.56 9.09
CA HIS A 98 -8.99 -8.57 8.01
C HIS A 98 -8.85 -7.22 7.31
N GLY A 99 -9.52 -6.18 7.82
CA GLY A 99 -9.36 -4.81 7.35
C GLY A 99 -10.43 -4.32 6.38
N ALA A 100 -11.65 -4.90 6.44
CA ALA A 100 -12.75 -4.38 5.62
C ALA A 100 -12.96 -2.88 5.85
N PRO A 101 -13.34 -2.10 4.84
CA PRO A 101 -13.64 -2.52 3.46
C PRO A 101 -12.44 -2.59 2.53
N LEU A 102 -11.30 -2.02 2.90
CA LEU A 102 -10.15 -1.91 2.02
C LEU A 102 -8.85 -1.98 2.82
N ARG A 103 -7.90 -2.79 2.34
CA ARG A 103 -6.58 -2.90 2.96
C ARG A 103 -5.48 -2.91 1.91
N LEU A 104 -4.24 -2.73 2.36
CA LEU A 104 -3.06 -2.85 1.50
C LEU A 104 -2.55 -4.30 1.51
N ALA A 105 -2.19 -4.82 0.35
CA ALA A 105 -1.59 -6.14 0.21
C ALA A 105 -0.44 -6.08 -0.80
N SER A 106 0.71 -6.65 -0.46
CA SER A 106 1.89 -6.67 -1.34
C SER A 106 2.88 -7.73 -0.87
N PRO A 107 3.55 -8.45 -1.80
CA PRO A 107 4.64 -9.35 -1.45
C PRO A 107 5.96 -8.62 -1.19
N THR A 108 6.06 -7.31 -1.46
CA THR A 108 7.32 -6.56 -1.39
C THR A 108 7.67 -6.06 0.00
N LYS A 109 6.75 -6.12 0.95
CA LYS A 109 6.94 -5.62 2.31
C LYS A 109 6.50 -6.64 3.34
N TYR A 110 7.05 -6.55 4.56
CA TYR A 110 6.57 -7.32 5.70
C TYR A 110 5.17 -6.87 6.12
N GLY A 111 4.48 -7.73 6.87
CA GLY A 111 3.09 -7.51 7.28
C GLY A 111 2.84 -6.20 8.03
N ILE A 112 3.84 -5.69 8.74
CA ILE A 112 3.70 -4.40 9.46
C ILE A 112 3.47 -3.20 8.52
N LYS A 113 3.83 -3.33 7.25
CA LYS A 113 3.58 -2.29 6.21
C LYS A 113 2.25 -2.48 5.49
N LEU A 114 1.59 -3.61 5.68
CA LEU A 114 0.34 -3.94 4.97
C LEU A 114 -0.85 -3.45 5.80
N LEU A 115 -1.09 -2.13 5.73
CA LEU A 115 -2.11 -1.46 6.53
C LEU A 115 -3.48 -2.09 6.32
N LYS A 116 -4.10 -2.54 7.41
CA LYS A 116 -5.50 -2.97 7.42
C LYS A 116 -6.39 -1.75 7.58
N ARG A 117 -7.52 -1.74 6.86
CA ARG A 117 -8.55 -0.72 6.94
C ARG A 117 -8.01 0.69 6.66
N ILE A 118 -7.82 0.95 5.37
CA ILE A 118 -7.30 2.24 4.90
C ILE A 118 -8.35 3.32 5.06
N GLY A 119 -7.99 4.40 5.77
CA GLY A 119 -8.83 5.57 5.92
C GLY A 119 -8.33 6.77 5.14
N ARG A 120 -7.00 6.88 4.95
CA ARG A 120 -6.40 8.03 4.29
C ARG A 120 -5.15 7.62 3.53
N ILE A 121 -4.98 8.18 2.33
CA ILE A 121 -3.79 8.02 1.49
C ILE A 121 -3.30 9.42 1.14
N GLU A 122 -2.02 9.72 1.40
CA GLU A 122 -1.39 10.98 1.04
C GLU A 122 -0.08 10.72 0.30
N PHE A 123 0.15 11.51 -0.74
CA PHE A 123 1.42 11.51 -1.46
C PHE A 123 2.29 12.63 -0.91
N THR A 124 3.52 12.33 -0.48
CA THR A 124 4.36 13.27 0.24
C THR A 124 5.77 13.37 -0.33
N ALA A 125 6.35 14.59 -0.25
CA ALA A 125 7.73 14.85 -0.66
C ALA A 125 8.72 14.40 0.40
N GLU A 126 8.35 14.47 1.67
CA GLU A 126 9.18 14.06 2.80
C GLU A 126 8.76 12.68 3.30
N ARG A 127 9.74 11.94 3.86
CA ARG A 127 9.48 10.60 4.39
C ARG A 127 8.45 10.68 5.51
N PRO A 128 7.28 10.03 5.35
CA PRO A 128 6.22 10.10 6.34
C PRO A 128 6.54 9.29 7.59
N ARG A 129 5.83 9.58 8.65
CA ARG A 129 5.90 8.80 9.89
C ARG A 129 5.41 7.38 9.64
N ASP A 130 5.95 6.45 10.42
CA ASP A 130 5.58 5.04 10.39
C ASP A 130 5.54 4.51 11.81
N TYR A 131 4.43 3.89 12.20
CA TYR A 131 4.19 3.45 13.58
C TYR A 131 5.32 2.57 14.12
N TRP A 132 5.67 1.51 13.38
CA TRP A 132 6.70 0.58 13.85
C TRP A 132 8.11 1.14 13.70
N ALA A 133 8.35 2.01 12.71
CA ALA A 133 9.65 2.67 12.58
C ALA A 133 9.92 3.57 13.78
N GLU A 134 8.90 4.24 14.31
CA GLU A 134 9.03 5.06 15.53
C GLU A 134 9.30 4.21 16.77
N SER A 135 9.01 2.91 16.71
CA SER A 135 9.32 1.95 17.77
C SER A 135 10.62 1.19 17.52
N GLY A 136 11.45 1.59 16.55
CA GLY A 136 12.76 1.03 16.28
C GLY A 136 12.86 0.02 15.16
N TYR A 137 11.76 -0.33 14.48
CA TYR A 137 11.79 -1.22 13.33
C TYR A 137 12.25 -0.49 12.07
N ASP A 138 12.73 -1.24 11.07
CA ASP A 138 13.17 -0.67 9.81
C ASP A 138 12.01 0.03 9.10
N TRP A 139 12.22 1.28 8.68
CA TRP A 139 11.20 2.04 7.98
C TRP A 139 10.84 1.41 6.63
N TYR A 140 11.84 0.94 5.88
CA TYR A 140 11.61 0.36 4.54
C TYR A 140 10.87 -0.98 4.63
N SER A 141 11.26 -1.86 5.55
CA SER A 141 10.65 -3.18 5.82
C SER A 141 10.33 -3.97 4.54
N GLY A 142 11.26 -3.98 3.60
CA GLY A 142 11.10 -4.69 2.33
C GLY A 142 11.79 -6.04 2.32
N HIS A 143 11.42 -6.84 1.33
CA HIS A 143 12.02 -8.15 1.08
C HIS A 143 13.10 -8.09 0.01
#